data_4fa249e00cab00041e1abc1ac57705be
#
_entry.id   4fa249e00cab00041e1abc1ac57705be
#
_cell.length_a   1.000
_cell.length_b   1.000
_cell.length_c   1.000
_cell.angle_alpha   90.00
_cell.angle_beta   90.00
_cell.angle_gamma   90.00
#
_symmetry.space_group_name_H-M   'P 1'
#
loop_
_entity.id
_entity.type
_entity.pdbx_description
1 polymer ?
#
loop_
_entity_poly.entity_id
_entity_poly.type
_entity_poly.pdbx_seq_one_letter_code
_entity_poly.pdbx_strand_id
1 'polypeptide(L)'
;QMCIRDRSQGVVAQLLGKSGKVNGGSVSWNMEDYSLAYVDGTLPIRNNVYVMANGTVSLSVTTADDVLSVLVLEDIVRDVRGGIIHNYPLVKIGTQYWMRDNLEASSYVGGEALPRLDAVTANVVGYLQSATEHYFYTANVVLSNKILPAHWSIPDWKDWNILKDYLNGEASLLKSGTWLPLKAGEQVQPATNLSGFNGIPVGMYVGAFQTDYEKKHLAYWTLDNANTAIDIKVFYLKSDTDIIEESNAGVDTKAFAIRCIRK
;
A
#
# COMPACT_ATOMS: atom_id res chain seq x y z
N GLN A 1 -9.83 18.07 25.57
CA GLN A 1 -10.08 16.73 25.02
C GLN A 1 -9.99 16.81 23.50
N MET A 2 -9.10 16.05 22.92
CA MET A 2 -8.91 15.98 21.46
C MET A 2 -9.86 14.93 20.89
N CYS A 3 -10.68 15.31 19.93
CA CYS A 3 -11.57 14.40 19.24
C CYS A 3 -11.05 14.11 17.84
N ILE A 4 -10.73 12.86 17.57
CA ILE A 4 -10.33 12.38 16.25
C ILE A 4 -11.61 11.90 15.56
N ARG A 5 -11.99 12.57 14.50
CA ARG A 5 -13.15 12.20 13.70
C ARG A 5 -12.71 11.67 12.35
N ASP A 6 -13.17 10.48 12.08
CA ASP A 6 -13.23 9.81 10.77
C ASP A 6 -11.88 9.36 10.15
N ARG A 7 -11.71 8.04 10.15
CA ARG A 7 -10.55 7.34 9.58
C ARG A 7 -10.54 7.34 8.04
N SER A 8 -11.67 7.61 7.40
CA SER A 8 -11.82 7.56 5.95
C SER A 8 -11.27 8.80 5.22
N GLN A 9 -11.03 9.90 5.93
CA GLN A 9 -10.62 11.18 5.34
C GLN A 9 -9.29 11.74 5.82
N GLY A 10 -8.43 10.90 6.40
CA GLY A 10 -7.29 11.36 7.19
C GLY A 10 -7.72 11.75 8.61
N VAL A 11 -6.79 11.68 9.53
CA VAL A 11 -7.08 12.05 10.92
C VAL A 11 -7.25 13.55 11.00
N VAL A 12 -8.46 14.01 11.31
CA VAL A 12 -8.71 15.42 11.65
C VAL A 12 -8.58 15.60 13.15
N ALA A 13 -7.52 16.25 13.59
CA ALA A 13 -7.35 16.61 14.96
C ALA A 13 -8.06 17.95 15.25
N GLN A 14 -9.00 17.94 16.15
CA GLN A 14 -9.71 19.14 16.61
C GLN A 14 -9.52 19.30 18.10
N LEU A 15 -9.05 20.47 18.50
CA LEU A 15 -8.94 20.82 19.90
C LEU A 15 -10.33 21.21 20.45
N LEU A 16 -10.76 20.51 21.47
CA LEU A 16 -11.97 20.83 22.24
C LEU A 16 -11.55 21.20 23.68
N GLY A 17 -11.84 22.39 24.10
CA GLY A 17 -11.68 22.79 25.50
C GLY A 17 -12.60 22.00 26.43
N LYS A 18 -12.37 22.08 27.76
CA LYS A 18 -13.20 21.41 28.80
C LYS A 18 -14.69 21.74 28.71
N SER A 19 -15.02 22.87 28.14
CA SER A 19 -16.40 23.31 27.89
C SER A 19 -16.88 23.05 26.44
N GLY A 20 -16.11 22.36 25.62
CA GLY A 20 -16.39 22.20 24.19
C GLY A 20 -16.05 23.43 23.33
N LYS A 21 -15.51 24.49 23.94
CA LYS A 21 -15.06 25.70 23.25
C LYS A 21 -13.60 25.96 23.55
N VAL A 22 -12.84 26.33 22.50
CA VAL A 22 -11.49 26.86 22.63
C VAL A 22 -11.60 28.38 22.72
N ASN A 23 -11.24 28.97 23.85
CA ASN A 23 -11.16 30.42 23.98
C ASN A 23 -9.96 30.92 23.18
N GLY A 24 -10.19 31.98 22.39
CA GLY A 24 -9.22 32.49 21.41
C GLY A 24 -7.88 32.89 22.03
N GLY A 25 -6.92 32.01 21.91
CA GLY A 25 -5.51 32.21 22.20
C GLY A 25 -4.68 31.65 21.05
N SER A 26 -3.38 31.89 21.05
CA SER A 26 -2.47 31.26 20.08
C SER A 26 -2.42 29.75 20.36
N VAL A 27 -2.69 28.95 19.34
CA VAL A 27 -2.58 27.49 19.40
C VAL A 27 -1.33 27.07 18.61
N SER A 28 -0.45 26.34 19.27
CA SER A 28 0.74 25.76 18.62
C SER A 28 0.56 24.26 18.49
N TRP A 29 0.78 23.77 17.28
CA TRP A 29 0.77 22.35 16.95
C TRP A 29 2.20 21.88 16.76
N ASN A 30 2.63 20.88 17.49
CA ASN A 30 3.97 20.32 17.37
C ASN A 30 3.93 18.80 17.30
N MET A 31 4.65 18.24 16.35
CA MET A 31 4.80 16.81 16.15
C MET A 31 6.16 16.37 16.67
N GLU A 32 6.19 15.33 17.49
CA GLU A 32 7.43 14.78 18.05
C GLU A 32 8.33 14.20 16.94
N ASP A 33 7.72 13.52 15.99
CA ASP A 33 8.46 12.89 14.88
C ASP A 33 7.75 13.12 13.53
N TYR A 34 8.27 14.05 12.77
CA TYR A 34 7.77 14.37 11.42
C TYR A 34 8.04 13.28 10.37
N SER A 35 8.89 12.29 10.66
CA SER A 35 9.07 11.14 9.79
C SER A 35 7.90 10.16 9.83
N LEU A 36 7.14 10.16 10.93
CA LEU A 36 5.98 9.31 11.12
C LEU A 36 4.69 9.99 10.68
N ALA A 37 4.56 11.28 10.94
CA ALA A 37 3.40 12.07 10.53
C ALA A 37 3.74 13.55 10.42
N TYR A 38 2.88 14.32 9.77
CA TYR A 38 2.96 15.78 9.79
C TYR A 38 1.58 16.41 9.91
N VAL A 39 1.56 17.63 10.41
CA VAL A 39 0.36 18.44 10.50
C VAL A 39 0.34 19.40 9.33
N ASP A 40 -0.73 19.34 8.53
CA ASP A 40 -0.96 20.26 7.43
C ASP A 40 -2.04 21.26 7.82
N GLY A 41 -1.65 22.50 7.81
CA GLY A 41 -2.55 23.61 8.05
C GLY A 41 -2.11 24.51 9.19
N THR A 42 -2.57 25.73 9.10
CA THR A 42 -2.30 26.81 10.06
C THR A 42 -3.54 27.21 10.86
N LEU A 43 -4.58 26.40 10.78
CA LEU A 43 -5.82 26.68 11.50
C LEU A 43 -5.60 26.48 13.00
N PRO A 44 -5.98 27.44 13.84
CA PRO A 44 -5.64 27.37 15.26
C PRO A 44 -6.35 26.24 16.01
N ILE A 45 -7.52 25.82 15.57
CA ILE A 45 -8.34 24.86 16.31
C ILE A 45 -8.58 23.53 15.59
N ARG A 46 -8.18 23.43 14.34
CA ARG A 46 -8.38 22.23 13.52
C ARG A 46 -7.30 22.11 12.45
N ASN A 47 -6.61 20.97 12.44
CA ASN A 47 -5.63 20.65 11.43
C ASN A 47 -5.77 19.21 10.94
N ASN A 48 -5.31 18.95 9.73
CA ASN A 48 -5.18 17.61 9.22
C ASN A 48 -3.84 17.02 9.66
N VAL A 49 -3.86 15.80 10.14
CA VAL A 49 -2.67 15.03 10.47
C VAL A 49 -2.53 13.92 9.43
N TYR A 50 -1.41 13.91 8.73
CA TYR A 50 -1.10 12.91 7.72
C TYR A 50 -0.13 11.88 8.28
N VAL A 51 -0.54 10.62 8.23
CA VAL A 51 0.27 9.50 8.67
C VAL A 51 1.25 9.13 7.55
N MET A 52 2.52 9.07 7.88
CA MET A 52 3.61 8.77 6.93
C MET A 52 4.19 7.38 7.13
N ALA A 53 4.13 6.85 8.33
CA ALA A 53 4.69 5.55 8.70
C ALA A 53 4.05 5.01 9.98
N ASN A 54 4.29 3.75 10.26
CA ASN A 54 3.86 3.10 11.49
C ASN A 54 4.54 3.71 12.72
N GLY A 55 3.75 3.93 13.74
CA GLY A 55 4.30 4.30 15.04
C GLY A 55 3.31 5.03 15.92
N THR A 56 3.72 5.19 17.14
CA THR A 56 3.10 6.13 18.06
C THR A 56 3.91 7.41 18.02
N VAL A 57 3.25 8.53 17.77
CA VAL A 57 3.88 9.83 17.79
C VAL A 57 3.10 10.75 18.71
N SER A 58 3.81 11.55 19.48
CA SER A 58 3.19 12.58 20.30
C SER A 58 2.89 13.79 19.42
N LEU A 59 1.63 14.16 19.39
CA LEU A 59 1.18 15.44 18.88
C LEU A 59 0.85 16.33 20.09
N SER A 60 1.65 17.33 20.33
CA SER A 60 1.36 18.33 21.36
C SER A 60 0.64 19.52 20.75
N VAL A 61 -0.42 19.91 21.42
CA VAL A 61 -1.16 21.12 21.11
C VAL A 61 -1.13 22.00 22.35
N THR A 62 -0.50 23.15 22.23
CA THR A 62 -0.35 24.10 23.33
C THR A 62 -1.31 25.25 23.12
N THR A 63 -2.11 25.52 24.12
CA THR A 63 -2.95 26.72 24.25
C THR A 63 -2.47 27.56 25.45
N ALA A 64 -3.02 28.73 25.62
CA ALA A 64 -2.72 29.55 26.81
C ALA A 64 -3.06 28.83 28.15
N ASP A 65 -4.00 27.90 28.10
CA ASP A 65 -4.57 27.29 29.32
C ASP A 65 -4.21 25.81 29.49
N ASP A 66 -3.69 25.11 28.46
CA ASP A 66 -3.44 23.67 28.58
C ASP A 66 -2.47 23.14 27.50
N VAL A 67 -1.78 22.02 27.79
CA VAL A 67 -0.93 21.28 26.88
C VAL A 67 -1.48 19.87 26.73
N LEU A 68 -1.68 19.43 25.51
CA LEU A 68 -2.22 18.11 25.22
C LEU A 68 -1.55 17.50 24.00
N SER A 69 -1.39 16.26 23.78
CA SER A 69 -1.80 14.93 24.18
C SER A 69 -1.18 13.90 23.25
N VAL A 70 -1.41 12.62 23.46
CA VAL A 70 -0.90 11.51 22.66
C VAL A 70 -1.85 11.21 21.51
N LEU A 71 -1.32 11.06 20.30
CA LEU A 71 -2.02 10.53 19.14
C LEU A 71 -1.41 9.19 18.75
N VAL A 72 -2.20 8.12 18.84
CA VAL A 72 -1.83 6.85 18.23
C VAL A 72 -2.22 6.92 16.76
N LEU A 73 -1.23 6.91 15.90
CA LEU A 73 -1.44 6.90 14.47
C LEU A 73 -1.61 5.46 14.00
N GLU A 74 -2.77 5.14 13.48
CA GLU A 74 -2.90 3.97 12.64
C GLU A 74 -2.21 4.26 11.31
N ASP A 75 -1.45 3.34 10.87
CA ASP A 75 -0.52 3.33 9.79
C ASP A 75 -1.24 3.34 8.45
N ILE A 76 -1.47 4.51 7.91
CA ILE A 76 -2.23 4.70 6.67
C ILE A 76 -1.45 5.62 5.73
N VAL A 77 -1.30 5.20 4.48
CA VAL A 77 -0.96 6.11 3.38
C VAL A 77 -2.26 6.65 2.80
N ARG A 78 -2.41 7.95 2.86
CA ARG A 78 -3.50 8.63 2.18
C ARG A 78 -3.07 9.00 0.76
N ASP A 79 -3.72 8.39 -0.21
CA ASP A 79 -3.54 8.67 -1.63
C ASP A 79 -4.75 9.43 -2.17
N VAL A 80 -4.53 10.62 -2.71
CA VAL A 80 -5.60 11.50 -3.20
C VAL A 80 -5.38 11.76 -4.69
N ARG A 81 -6.33 11.31 -5.51
CA ARG A 81 -6.26 11.44 -6.96
C ARG A 81 -7.60 11.87 -7.53
N GLY A 82 -7.62 12.97 -8.29
CA GLY A 82 -8.87 13.46 -8.91
C GLY A 82 -10.03 13.65 -7.94
N GLY A 83 -9.76 13.95 -6.68
CA GLY A 83 -10.77 14.05 -5.61
C GLY A 83 -11.17 12.74 -4.97
N ILE A 84 -10.67 11.60 -5.45
CA ILE A 84 -10.86 10.28 -4.84
C ILE A 84 -9.77 10.04 -3.79
N ILE A 85 -10.16 9.58 -2.62
CA ILE A 85 -9.26 9.28 -1.51
C ILE A 85 -9.19 7.77 -1.32
N HIS A 86 -7.98 7.21 -1.41
CA HIS A 86 -7.67 5.86 -0.99
C HIS A 86 -6.76 5.90 0.22
N ASN A 87 -7.11 5.12 1.24
CA ASN A 87 -6.29 4.97 2.43
C ASN A 87 -5.72 3.54 2.45
N TYR A 88 -4.41 3.43 2.29
CA TYR A 88 -3.71 2.14 2.33
C TYR A 88 -3.13 1.93 3.72
N PRO A 89 -3.60 0.91 4.46
CA PRO A 89 -2.98 0.53 5.71
C PRO A 89 -1.52 0.12 5.51
N LEU A 90 -0.70 0.38 6.52
CA LEU A 90 0.73 0.07 6.50
C LEU A 90 1.08 -1.06 7.45
N VAL A 91 2.23 -1.65 7.21
CA VAL A 91 2.88 -2.57 8.13
C VAL A 91 4.39 -2.39 8.07
N LYS A 92 5.02 -2.45 9.24
CA LYS A 92 6.48 -2.53 9.34
C LYS A 92 6.89 -4.00 9.46
N ILE A 93 7.73 -4.44 8.52
CA ILE A 93 8.30 -5.80 8.53
C ILE A 93 9.82 -5.68 8.51
N GLY A 94 10.46 -6.08 9.60
CA GLY A 94 11.89 -5.82 9.79
C GLY A 94 12.18 -4.32 9.79
N THR A 95 12.99 -3.88 8.84
CA THR A 95 13.37 -2.47 8.64
C THR A 95 12.54 -1.76 7.58
N GLN A 96 11.59 -2.44 6.95
CA GLN A 96 10.85 -1.94 5.80
C GLN A 96 9.40 -1.61 6.16
N TYR A 97 8.85 -0.57 5.49
CA TYR A 97 7.45 -0.22 5.57
C TYR A 97 6.74 -0.57 4.27
N TRP A 98 5.67 -1.35 4.36
CA TRP A 98 4.90 -1.86 3.23
C TRP A 98 3.46 -1.39 3.31
N MET A 99 2.84 -1.13 2.18
CA MET A 99 1.38 -1.10 2.13
C MET A 99 0.84 -2.50 2.41
N ARG A 100 -0.25 -2.60 3.18
CA ARG A 100 -0.91 -3.89 3.45
C ARG A 100 -1.83 -4.31 2.32
N ASP A 101 -2.31 -3.34 1.53
CA ASP A 101 -3.19 -3.60 0.40
C ASP A 101 -2.47 -3.30 -0.91
N ASN A 102 -2.94 -3.94 -1.98
CA ASN A 102 -2.45 -3.67 -3.32
C ASN A 102 -2.84 -2.26 -3.75
N LEU A 103 -2.05 -1.65 -4.59
CA LEU A 103 -2.39 -0.35 -5.16
C LEU A 103 -3.67 -0.48 -6.03
N GLU A 104 -4.64 0.38 -5.80
CA GLU A 104 -5.93 0.44 -6.51
C GLU A 104 -6.12 1.85 -7.09
N ALA A 105 -5.34 2.16 -8.12
CA ALA A 105 -5.36 3.49 -8.73
C ALA A 105 -5.73 3.41 -10.21
N SER A 106 -6.77 4.14 -10.58
CA SER A 106 -7.24 4.32 -11.97
C SER A 106 -6.71 5.60 -12.63
N SER A 107 -5.81 6.31 -11.95
CA SER A 107 -5.16 7.51 -12.46
C SER A 107 -3.73 7.63 -11.94
N TYR A 108 -2.93 8.41 -12.63
CA TYR A 108 -1.64 8.87 -12.12
C TYR A 108 -1.80 9.85 -10.95
N VAL A 109 -0.75 10.06 -10.19
CA VAL A 109 -0.75 11.00 -9.05
C VAL A 109 -1.13 12.42 -9.50
N GLY A 110 -0.76 12.82 -10.71
CA GLY A 110 -1.12 14.10 -11.31
C GLY A 110 -2.60 14.24 -11.71
N GLY A 111 -3.42 13.19 -11.52
CA GLY A 111 -4.84 13.19 -11.86
C GLY A 111 -5.16 12.75 -13.30
N GLU A 112 -4.16 12.53 -14.15
CA GLU A 112 -4.34 11.96 -15.48
C GLU A 112 -4.89 10.54 -15.39
N ALA A 113 -6.02 10.28 -16.04
CA ALA A 113 -6.68 8.97 -16.01
C ALA A 113 -5.83 7.89 -16.71
N LEU A 114 -5.76 6.72 -16.11
CA LEU A 114 -5.20 5.53 -16.73
C LEU A 114 -6.30 4.83 -17.56
N PRO A 115 -6.02 4.41 -18.80
CA PRO A 115 -6.94 3.61 -19.57
C PRO A 115 -7.27 2.29 -18.85
N ARG A 116 -8.55 1.99 -18.69
CA ARG A 116 -9.00 0.65 -18.36
C ARG A 116 -8.96 -0.21 -19.61
N LEU A 117 -8.32 -1.36 -19.52
CA LEU A 117 -8.09 -2.26 -20.65
C LEU A 117 -8.98 -3.49 -20.53
N ASP A 118 -9.39 -4.03 -21.69
CA ASP A 118 -10.03 -5.35 -21.77
C ASP A 118 -9.00 -6.45 -22.00
N ALA A 119 -7.84 -6.10 -22.59
CA ALA A 119 -6.73 -7.01 -22.85
C ALA A 119 -5.39 -6.29 -22.83
N VAL A 120 -4.31 -7.04 -22.58
CA VAL A 120 -2.93 -6.52 -22.64
C VAL A 120 -2.30 -6.94 -23.98
N THR A 121 -1.81 -5.95 -24.71
CA THR A 121 -0.97 -6.12 -25.89
C THR A 121 0.39 -5.48 -25.65
N ALA A 122 1.34 -5.75 -26.53
CA ALA A 122 2.68 -5.17 -26.42
C ALA A 122 2.63 -3.64 -26.32
N ASN A 123 3.41 -3.09 -25.40
CA ASN A 123 3.58 -1.65 -25.16
C ASN A 123 2.32 -0.87 -24.75
N VAL A 124 1.23 -1.53 -24.42
CA VAL A 124 0.04 -0.83 -23.92
C VAL A 124 0.26 -0.25 -22.52
N VAL A 125 -0.33 0.91 -22.27
CA VAL A 125 -0.35 1.58 -20.96
C VAL A 125 -1.75 1.53 -20.40
N GLY A 126 -1.93 0.99 -19.21
CA GLY A 126 -3.23 0.96 -18.57
C GLY A 126 -3.32 -0.10 -17.47
N TYR A 127 -4.53 -0.28 -16.98
CA TYR A 127 -4.83 -1.29 -15.97
C TYR A 127 -6.01 -2.16 -16.39
N LEU A 128 -6.05 -3.38 -15.85
CA LEU A 128 -7.20 -4.25 -15.92
C LEU A 128 -7.79 -4.38 -14.52
N GLN A 129 -9.08 -4.64 -14.48
CA GLN A 129 -9.80 -4.90 -13.24
C GLN A 129 -10.48 -6.26 -13.35
N SER A 130 -10.23 -7.15 -12.37
CA SER A 130 -10.91 -8.46 -12.31
C SER A 130 -12.39 -8.32 -11.97
N ALA A 131 -13.13 -9.42 -12.08
CA ALA A 131 -14.54 -9.48 -11.65
C ALA A 131 -14.71 -9.25 -10.13
N THR A 132 -13.64 -9.47 -9.36
CA THR A 132 -13.56 -9.20 -7.91
C THR A 132 -12.96 -7.82 -7.60
N GLU A 133 -12.93 -6.92 -8.58
CA GLU A 133 -12.52 -5.53 -8.51
C GLU A 133 -11.03 -5.27 -8.19
N HIS A 134 -10.16 -6.30 -8.25
CA HIS A 134 -8.73 -6.12 -8.08
C HIS A 134 -8.05 -5.54 -9.32
N TYR A 135 -7.05 -4.69 -9.09
CA TYR A 135 -6.33 -3.95 -10.12
C TYR A 135 -5.03 -4.66 -10.52
N PHE A 136 -4.80 -4.73 -11.83
CA PHE A 136 -3.59 -5.29 -12.45
C PHE A 136 -3.05 -4.30 -13.45
N TYR A 137 -1.80 -3.94 -13.34
CA TYR A 137 -1.17 -2.90 -14.15
C TYR A 137 -0.25 -3.51 -15.21
N THR A 138 -0.19 -2.86 -16.36
CA THR A 138 0.78 -3.23 -17.40
C THR A 138 2.19 -2.80 -17.01
N ALA A 139 3.22 -3.43 -17.60
CA ALA A 139 4.62 -3.12 -17.36
C ALA A 139 4.93 -1.63 -17.61
N ASN A 140 4.32 -1.02 -18.64
CA ASN A 140 4.57 0.38 -18.97
C ASN A 140 4.05 1.37 -17.91
N VAL A 141 2.99 1.03 -17.18
CA VAL A 141 2.54 1.81 -16.03
C VAL A 141 3.60 1.77 -14.93
N VAL A 142 4.14 0.59 -14.64
CA VAL A 142 5.20 0.38 -13.66
C VAL A 142 6.45 1.18 -14.01
N LEU A 143 6.91 1.08 -15.24
CA LEU A 143 8.11 1.78 -15.74
C LEU A 143 7.95 3.30 -15.76
N SER A 144 6.72 3.81 -15.91
CA SER A 144 6.49 5.25 -15.89
C SER A 144 6.81 5.92 -14.55
N ASN A 145 6.74 5.14 -13.46
CA ASN A 145 6.88 5.59 -12.07
C ASN A 145 5.91 6.72 -11.65
N LYS A 146 4.89 7.01 -12.47
CA LYS A 146 3.94 8.10 -12.25
C LYS A 146 2.74 7.70 -11.39
N ILE A 147 2.57 6.39 -11.16
CA ILE A 147 1.41 5.85 -10.44
C ILE A 147 1.58 5.85 -8.92
N LEU A 148 2.77 6.07 -8.44
CA LEU A 148 3.13 5.87 -7.04
C LEU A 148 2.83 7.10 -6.20
N PRO A 149 2.22 6.95 -5.02
CA PRO A 149 2.12 8.04 -4.06
C PRO A 149 3.50 8.60 -3.67
N ALA A 150 3.55 9.84 -3.24
CA ALA A 150 4.81 10.48 -2.82
C ALA A 150 5.52 9.67 -1.73
N HIS A 151 6.83 9.50 -1.86
CA HIS A 151 7.69 8.72 -0.95
C HIS A 151 7.45 7.20 -0.96
N TRP A 152 6.66 6.69 -1.90
CA TRP A 152 6.44 5.27 -2.11
C TRP A 152 7.04 4.80 -3.42
N SER A 153 7.47 3.56 -3.45
CA SER A 153 8.12 2.96 -4.60
C SER A 153 7.54 1.58 -4.90
N ILE A 154 7.67 1.14 -6.14
CA ILE A 154 7.56 -0.29 -6.44
C ILE A 154 8.82 -0.96 -5.86
N PRO A 155 8.69 -2.08 -5.16
CA PRO A 155 9.83 -2.78 -4.61
C PRO A 155 10.79 -3.19 -5.72
N ASP A 156 12.07 -3.01 -5.49
CA ASP A 156 13.10 -3.63 -6.30
C ASP A 156 13.48 -5.02 -5.76
N TRP A 157 14.32 -5.71 -6.50
CA TRP A 157 14.80 -7.01 -6.10
C TRP A 157 15.45 -7.05 -4.71
N LYS A 158 16.17 -6.02 -4.33
CA LYS A 158 16.83 -5.94 -3.02
C LYS A 158 15.80 -5.82 -1.90
N ASP A 159 14.73 -5.08 -2.14
CA ASP A 159 13.65 -4.91 -1.16
C ASP A 159 12.98 -6.25 -0.84
N TRP A 160 12.70 -7.06 -1.89
CA TRP A 160 12.11 -8.38 -1.72
C TRP A 160 13.06 -9.37 -1.03
N ASN A 161 14.38 -9.29 -1.30
CA ASN A 161 15.35 -10.13 -0.61
C ASN A 161 15.45 -9.78 0.88
N ILE A 162 15.46 -8.50 1.24
CA ILE A 162 15.45 -8.07 2.64
C ILE A 162 14.21 -8.64 3.35
N LEU A 163 13.05 -8.55 2.72
CA LEU A 163 11.81 -9.11 3.26
C LEU A 163 11.90 -10.63 3.40
N LYS A 164 12.35 -11.32 2.35
CA LYS A 164 12.52 -12.77 2.31
C LYS A 164 13.48 -13.26 3.40
N ASP A 165 14.62 -12.60 3.54
CA ASP A 165 15.62 -12.94 4.55
C ASP A 165 15.09 -12.74 5.97
N TYR A 166 14.36 -11.65 6.21
CA TYR A 166 13.72 -11.37 7.50
C TYR A 166 12.68 -12.44 7.88
N LEU A 167 11.97 -12.99 6.90
CA LEU A 167 10.94 -14.01 7.08
C LEU A 167 11.47 -15.44 6.92
N ASN A 168 12.79 -15.66 6.85
CA ASN A 168 13.42 -16.95 6.59
C ASN A 168 12.89 -17.67 5.32
N GLY A 169 12.40 -16.91 4.35
CA GLY A 169 11.83 -17.43 3.11
C GLY A 169 10.42 -17.98 3.20
N GLU A 170 9.78 -17.92 4.37
CA GLU A 170 8.44 -18.48 4.62
C GLU A 170 7.33 -17.63 3.99
N ALA A 171 6.75 -18.11 2.91
CA ALA A 171 5.66 -17.43 2.19
C ALA A 171 4.34 -17.40 2.99
N SER A 172 4.11 -18.38 3.86
CA SER A 172 2.95 -18.47 4.74
C SER A 172 2.77 -17.24 5.64
N LEU A 173 3.89 -16.61 6.03
CA LEU A 173 3.90 -15.41 6.85
C LEU A 173 3.36 -14.17 6.10
N LEU A 174 3.43 -14.16 4.77
CA LEU A 174 2.93 -13.10 3.90
C LEU A 174 1.49 -13.32 3.45
N LYS A 175 1.07 -14.59 3.35
CA LYS A 175 -0.24 -15.00 2.81
C LYS A 175 -1.37 -14.68 3.76
N SER A 176 -2.46 -14.17 3.21
CA SER A 176 -3.73 -13.88 3.91
C SER A 176 -4.93 -14.37 3.09
N GLY A 177 -6.09 -14.43 3.72
CA GLY A 177 -7.32 -14.86 3.06
C GLY A 177 -7.38 -16.35 2.76
N THR A 178 -8.28 -16.72 1.87
CA THR A 178 -8.54 -18.13 1.51
C THR A 178 -7.77 -18.51 0.27
N TRP A 179 -6.86 -19.47 0.41
CA TRP A 179 -6.10 -20.05 -0.69
C TRP A 179 -6.70 -21.41 -1.06
N LEU A 180 -6.80 -21.71 -2.34
CA LEU A 180 -7.31 -22.97 -2.88
C LEU A 180 -6.18 -23.80 -3.48
N PRO A 181 -6.28 -25.14 -3.53
CA PRO A 181 -5.27 -25.99 -4.14
C PRO A 181 -5.12 -25.68 -5.63
N LEU A 182 -3.90 -25.78 -6.17
CA LEU A 182 -3.66 -25.62 -7.60
C LEU A 182 -4.42 -26.63 -8.42
N LYS A 183 -4.39 -27.88 -7.98
CA LYS A 183 -5.18 -29.00 -8.54
C LYS A 183 -5.96 -29.69 -7.46
N ALA A 184 -7.04 -30.31 -7.85
CA ALA A 184 -7.88 -31.08 -6.92
C ALA A 184 -7.06 -32.15 -6.17
N GLY A 185 -7.15 -32.15 -4.85
CA GLY A 185 -6.45 -33.09 -3.97
C GLY A 185 -5.03 -32.66 -3.55
N GLU A 186 -4.48 -31.58 -4.10
CA GLU A 186 -3.20 -31.04 -3.62
C GLU A 186 -3.35 -30.30 -2.28
N GLN A 187 -2.27 -30.28 -1.50
CA GLN A 187 -2.22 -29.58 -0.24
C GLN A 187 -2.06 -28.08 -0.45
N VAL A 188 -2.75 -27.32 0.36
CA VAL A 188 -2.59 -25.86 0.43
C VAL A 188 -1.67 -25.54 1.61
N GLN A 189 -0.64 -24.76 1.35
CA GLN A 189 0.24 -24.30 2.40
C GLN A 189 -0.44 -23.22 3.27
N PRO A 190 -0.10 -23.15 4.56
CA PRO A 190 -0.73 -22.20 5.48
C PRO A 190 -0.69 -20.74 4.97
N ALA A 191 -1.69 -19.97 5.37
CA ALA A 191 -1.78 -18.53 5.16
C ALA A 191 -1.98 -17.87 6.53
N THR A 192 -0.90 -17.61 7.25
CA THR A 192 -0.94 -17.15 8.63
C THR A 192 -0.98 -15.63 8.76
N ASN A 193 -0.43 -14.93 7.76
CA ASN A 193 -0.27 -13.48 7.75
C ASN A 193 0.40 -12.90 9.02
N LEU A 194 1.26 -13.65 9.67
CA LEU A 194 1.91 -13.21 10.91
C LEU A 194 2.81 -11.99 10.71
N SER A 195 3.27 -11.74 9.50
CA SER A 195 3.99 -10.51 9.17
C SER A 195 3.08 -9.28 9.06
N GLY A 196 1.77 -9.46 8.89
CA GLY A 196 0.81 -8.40 8.61
C GLY A 196 0.82 -7.89 7.17
N PHE A 197 1.57 -8.53 6.25
CA PHE A 197 1.71 -8.12 4.85
C PHE A 197 0.39 -8.15 4.07
N ASN A 198 -0.54 -9.02 4.45
CA ASN A 198 -1.87 -9.16 3.86
C ASN A 198 -1.85 -9.55 2.37
N GLY A 199 -1.06 -10.56 2.02
CA GLY A 199 -0.98 -11.09 0.66
C GLY A 199 -2.19 -11.94 0.28
N ILE A 200 -3.24 -11.32 -0.26
CA ILE A 200 -4.47 -11.98 -0.69
C ILE A 200 -4.28 -12.57 -2.09
N PRO A 201 -4.73 -13.81 -2.37
CA PRO A 201 -4.52 -14.46 -3.67
C PRO A 201 -5.47 -13.94 -4.75
N VAL A 202 -5.20 -12.75 -5.24
CA VAL A 202 -6.01 -12.05 -6.26
C VAL A 202 -5.82 -12.59 -7.67
N GLY A 203 -4.89 -13.52 -7.87
CA GLY A 203 -4.56 -14.03 -9.19
C GLY A 203 -3.59 -13.13 -9.96
N MET A 204 -3.64 -13.25 -11.28
CA MET A 204 -2.82 -12.47 -12.24
C MET A 204 -3.47 -12.50 -13.63
N TYR A 205 -3.06 -11.55 -14.49
CA TYR A 205 -3.41 -11.55 -15.90
C TYR A 205 -2.23 -12.03 -16.75
N VAL A 206 -2.44 -13.09 -17.54
CA VAL A 206 -1.44 -13.64 -18.48
C VAL A 206 -2.17 -14.01 -19.77
N GLY A 207 -2.26 -13.07 -20.73
CA GLY A 207 -3.04 -13.22 -21.96
C GLY A 207 -4.56 -13.22 -21.78
N ALA A 208 -5.03 -13.60 -20.62
CA ALA A 208 -6.41 -13.52 -20.14
C ALA A 208 -6.43 -13.54 -18.61
N PHE A 209 -7.55 -13.17 -17.98
CA PHE A 209 -7.77 -13.51 -16.58
C PHE A 209 -7.95 -15.03 -16.49
N GLN A 210 -7.00 -15.65 -15.85
CA GLN A 210 -7.04 -17.08 -15.62
C GLN A 210 -7.85 -17.31 -14.34
N THR A 211 -9.07 -17.81 -14.46
CA THR A 211 -9.90 -18.19 -13.31
C THR A 211 -9.20 -19.22 -12.42
N ASP A 212 -8.29 -19.99 -13.00
CA ASP A 212 -7.45 -20.95 -12.29
C ASP A 212 -6.37 -20.31 -11.41
N TYR A 213 -6.08 -19.03 -11.56
CA TYR A 213 -5.09 -18.33 -10.74
C TYR A 213 -5.71 -17.56 -9.57
N GLU A 214 -6.97 -17.16 -9.67
CA GLU A 214 -7.69 -16.55 -8.56
C GLU A 214 -7.78 -17.53 -7.38
N LYS A 215 -7.52 -17.02 -6.18
CA LYS A 215 -7.40 -17.80 -4.94
C LYS A 215 -6.26 -18.83 -4.90
N LYS A 216 -5.38 -18.86 -5.89
CA LYS A 216 -4.26 -19.81 -5.96
C LYS A 216 -2.91 -19.12 -6.11
N HIS A 217 -2.89 -17.93 -6.69
CA HIS A 217 -1.68 -17.16 -6.98
C HIS A 217 -1.83 -15.70 -6.54
N LEU A 218 -0.69 -15.11 -6.26
CA LEU A 218 -0.52 -13.68 -6.11
C LEU A 218 0.79 -13.30 -6.78
N ALA A 219 0.75 -12.31 -7.65
CA ALA A 219 1.93 -11.85 -8.39
C ALA A 219 2.07 -10.33 -8.28
N TYR A 220 3.28 -9.89 -8.00
CA TYR A 220 3.63 -8.48 -7.89
C TYR A 220 4.73 -8.08 -8.87
N TRP A 221 4.55 -6.92 -9.49
CA TRP A 221 5.64 -6.30 -10.24
C TRP A 221 6.82 -5.95 -9.33
N THR A 222 8.00 -6.18 -9.85
CA THR A 222 9.27 -5.87 -9.21
C THR A 222 10.14 -5.12 -10.19
N LEU A 223 10.71 -3.99 -9.77
CA LEU A 223 11.70 -3.29 -10.58
C LEU A 223 13.04 -4.00 -10.44
N ASP A 224 13.65 -4.36 -11.57
CA ASP A 224 15.08 -4.65 -11.59
C ASP A 224 15.82 -3.35 -11.91
N ASN A 225 17.09 -3.23 -11.50
CA ASN A 225 17.92 -2.05 -11.75
C ASN A 225 18.24 -1.83 -13.25
N ALA A 226 17.79 -2.71 -14.12
CA ALA A 226 17.84 -2.55 -15.55
C ALA A 226 16.66 -1.69 -16.01
N ASN A 227 16.90 -0.49 -16.44
CA ASN A 227 15.91 0.48 -16.96
C ASN A 227 15.20 0.03 -18.24
N THR A 228 15.04 -1.24 -18.49
CA THR A 228 14.43 -1.80 -19.72
C THR A 228 13.25 -2.68 -19.37
N ALA A 229 12.18 -2.58 -20.15
CA ALA A 229 10.95 -3.36 -19.98
C ALA A 229 11.17 -4.89 -20.04
N ILE A 230 12.31 -5.34 -20.51
CA ILE A 230 12.65 -6.75 -20.73
C ILE A 230 13.08 -7.44 -19.45
N ASP A 231 13.59 -6.70 -18.47
CA ASP A 231 14.19 -7.22 -17.23
C ASP A 231 13.33 -7.02 -15.98
N ILE A 232 12.07 -6.67 -16.15
CA ILE A 232 11.13 -6.58 -15.02
C ILE A 232 10.86 -7.99 -14.49
N LYS A 233 11.03 -8.16 -13.20
CA LYS A 233 10.75 -9.40 -12.50
C LYS A 233 9.35 -9.41 -11.90
N VAL A 234 8.92 -10.58 -11.52
CA VAL A 234 7.68 -10.81 -10.79
C VAL A 234 7.97 -11.63 -9.54
N PHE A 235 7.42 -11.18 -8.46
CA PHE A 235 7.42 -11.85 -7.19
C PHE A 235 6.12 -12.64 -7.03
N TYR A 236 6.21 -13.93 -6.71
CA TYR A 236 5.07 -14.82 -6.62
C TYR A 236 4.88 -15.41 -5.24
N LEU A 237 3.61 -15.48 -4.83
CA LEU A 237 3.13 -16.37 -3.79
C LEU A 237 2.15 -17.36 -4.41
N LYS A 238 2.29 -18.65 -4.10
CA LYS A 238 1.45 -19.73 -4.62
C LYS A 238 0.84 -20.54 -3.49
N SER A 239 -0.28 -21.18 -3.73
CA SER A 239 -1.00 -21.94 -2.71
C SER A 239 -0.29 -23.23 -2.30
N ASP A 240 0.45 -23.85 -3.20
CA ASP A 240 1.07 -25.17 -3.04
C ASP A 240 2.47 -25.15 -2.42
N THR A 241 3.07 -23.99 -2.29
CA THR A 241 4.44 -23.84 -1.76
C THR A 241 4.52 -22.81 -0.64
N ASP A 242 5.39 -23.04 0.32
CA ASP A 242 5.76 -22.06 1.34
C ASP A 242 7.06 -21.31 0.99
N ILE A 243 7.42 -21.31 -0.28
CA ILE A 243 8.58 -20.60 -0.81
C ILE A 243 8.11 -19.34 -1.53
N ILE A 244 8.83 -18.26 -1.28
CA ILE A 244 8.71 -17.02 -2.04
C ILE A 244 9.46 -17.19 -3.34
N GLU A 245 8.74 -17.17 -4.45
CA GLU A 245 9.28 -17.37 -5.78
C GLU A 245 9.44 -16.07 -6.56
N GLU A 246 10.35 -16.07 -7.50
CA GLU A 246 10.57 -15.00 -8.46
C GLU A 246 10.73 -15.54 -9.86
N SER A 247 10.41 -14.72 -10.84
CA SER A 247 10.59 -15.07 -12.25
C SER A 247 10.81 -13.81 -13.07
N ASN A 248 11.50 -13.97 -14.20
CA ASN A 248 11.49 -12.95 -15.22
C ASN A 248 10.09 -12.87 -15.83
N ALA A 249 9.52 -11.68 -15.87
CA ALA A 249 8.26 -11.46 -16.55
C ALA A 249 8.52 -11.11 -18.01
N GLY A 250 8.01 -11.89 -18.94
CA GLY A 250 7.76 -11.33 -20.26
C GLY A 250 6.66 -10.26 -20.11
N VAL A 251 6.83 -9.11 -20.74
CA VAL A 251 5.97 -7.93 -20.48
C VAL A 251 4.76 -7.82 -21.41
N ASP A 252 4.76 -8.52 -22.53
CA ASP A 252 3.90 -8.20 -23.68
C ASP A 252 2.41 -8.53 -23.50
N THR A 253 2.06 -9.46 -22.63
CA THR A 253 0.66 -9.90 -22.47
C THR A 253 0.30 -10.11 -21.01
N LYS A 254 1.01 -9.43 -20.09
CA LYS A 254 0.88 -9.66 -18.65
C LYS A 254 0.55 -8.38 -17.91
N ALA A 255 -0.25 -8.53 -16.86
CA ALA A 255 -0.46 -7.49 -15.86
C ALA A 255 -0.52 -8.11 -14.47
N PHE A 256 0.12 -7.46 -13.52
CA PHE A 256 0.19 -7.91 -12.15
C PHE A 256 -0.18 -6.80 -11.18
N ALA A 257 -0.43 -7.17 -9.95
CA ALA A 257 -0.67 -6.22 -8.88
C ALA A 257 0.61 -5.40 -8.55
N ILE A 258 0.41 -4.27 -7.92
CA ILE A 258 1.49 -3.46 -7.36
C ILE A 258 1.35 -3.46 -5.84
N ARG A 259 2.44 -3.78 -5.15
CA ARG A 259 2.59 -3.61 -3.72
C ARG A 259 3.67 -2.58 -3.47
N CYS A 260 3.33 -1.49 -2.80
CA CYS A 260 4.28 -0.41 -2.59
C CYS A 260 5.09 -0.58 -1.30
N ILE A 261 6.32 -0.08 -1.36
CA ILE A 261 7.26 0.02 -0.24
C ILE A 261 7.68 1.48 -0.05
N ARG A 262 7.93 1.88 1.16
CA ARG A 262 8.52 3.19 1.47
C ARG A 262 10.05 3.10 1.43
N LYS A 263 10.68 4.02 0.73
CA LYS A 263 12.16 4.21 0.69
C LYS A 263 12.54 5.50 1.39
#